data_eb818ac2495ab68272a9f396fb62df27
#
_entry.id   eb818ac2495ab68272a9f396fb62df27
#
_cell.length_a   1.000
_cell.length_b   1.000
_cell.length_c   1.000
_cell.angle_alpha   90.00
_cell.angle_beta   90.00
_cell.angle_gamma   90.00
#
_symmetry.space_group_name_H-M   'P 1'
#
loop_
_entity.id
_entity.type
_entity.pdbx_description
1 polymer ?
#
loop_
_entity_poly.entity_id
_entity_poly.type
_entity_poly.pdbx_seq_one_letter_code
_entity_poly.pdbx_strand_id
1 'polypeptide(L)'
;MQRITRKWRPPLALVIGGGLAGVLMTPLVAIVYYRVFGNIMSAKEVALLVTLIAVVATSILGFLLWRLVLRPVYALTRHAGALKTGRRDSAVPEHFGTPEFHALGKSIMDMGETLHNRAESMRAYADHVTHELKSPLTSIQGAAELLDDASLPEPDRAALTATLITSSKRMAALLDDLRHHAKASQQAGPGEAVLQDVLPVISGLDIRIEGADPVPMPLDDLSAVLVQLAQNAAAHGADTLDILWEGGHMVLADNGRGIAQGDRARVFDPFFTTRRPDGGTGMGLSIVRSLIGAHGGRIEVLSPENGASFLITFD
;
A
#
# COMPACT_ATOMS: atom_id res chain seq x y z
N MET A 1 -27.62 -6.09 20.96
CA MET A 1 -27.83 -4.94 20.05
C MET A 1 -27.73 -3.65 20.84
N GLN A 2 -26.54 -3.02 20.93
CA GLN A 2 -26.40 -1.70 21.57
C GLN A 2 -26.82 -0.65 20.53
N ARG A 3 -27.86 0.11 20.83
CA ARG A 3 -28.24 1.31 20.07
C ARG A 3 -27.16 2.35 20.21
N ILE A 4 -26.36 2.53 19.15
CA ILE A 4 -25.41 3.63 19.04
C ILE A 4 -26.26 4.89 18.87
N THR A 5 -26.47 5.63 19.95
CA THR A 5 -27.08 6.96 19.92
C THR A 5 -26.09 7.88 19.19
N ARG A 6 -26.40 8.21 17.95
CA ARG A 6 -25.63 9.15 17.12
C ARG A 6 -25.72 10.52 17.79
N LYS A 7 -24.74 10.85 18.65
CA LYS A 7 -24.66 12.17 19.28
C LYS A 7 -24.58 13.23 18.18
N TRP A 8 -25.53 14.16 18.21
CA TRP A 8 -25.54 15.30 17.30
C TRP A 8 -24.23 16.07 17.43
N ARG A 9 -23.52 16.27 16.32
CA ARG A 9 -22.24 16.99 16.24
C ARG A 9 -22.47 18.22 15.37
N PRO A 10 -22.44 19.44 15.94
CA PRO A 10 -22.62 20.64 15.14
C PRO A 10 -21.44 20.81 14.18
N PRO A 11 -21.70 21.20 12.90
CA PRO A 11 -20.64 21.54 11.95
C PRO A 11 -19.85 22.76 12.43
N LEU A 12 -18.57 22.83 12.06
CA LEU A 12 -17.65 23.90 12.45
C LEU A 12 -18.22 25.30 12.10
N ALA A 13 -18.81 25.43 10.92
CA ALA A 13 -19.46 26.66 10.46
C ALA A 13 -20.57 27.13 11.41
N LEU A 14 -21.36 26.20 11.97
CA LEU A 14 -22.44 26.55 12.91
C LEU A 14 -21.87 27.00 14.27
N VAL A 15 -20.78 26.39 14.74
CA VAL A 15 -20.12 26.77 16.00
C VAL A 15 -19.51 28.17 15.89
N ILE A 16 -18.75 28.42 14.82
CA ILE A 16 -18.09 29.71 14.59
C ILE A 16 -19.13 30.78 14.23
N GLY A 17 -20.01 30.51 13.27
CA GLY A 17 -21.03 31.44 12.80
C GLY A 17 -22.05 31.79 13.88
N GLY A 18 -22.54 30.79 14.64
CA GLY A 18 -23.45 31.02 15.76
C GLY A 18 -22.81 31.84 16.89
N GLY A 19 -21.55 31.56 17.21
CA GLY A 19 -20.79 32.34 18.19
C GLY A 19 -20.54 33.78 17.74
N LEU A 20 -20.15 33.99 16.50
CA LEU A 20 -19.94 35.34 15.93
C LEU A 20 -21.24 36.12 15.89
N ALA A 21 -22.35 35.51 15.43
CA ALA A 21 -23.66 36.10 15.42
C ALA A 21 -24.13 36.50 16.83
N GLY A 22 -23.88 35.67 17.85
CA GLY A 22 -24.19 35.98 19.25
C GLY A 22 -23.45 37.20 19.75
N VAL A 23 -22.15 37.32 19.46
CA VAL A 23 -21.34 38.48 19.84
C VAL A 23 -21.81 39.76 19.10
N LEU A 24 -22.09 39.66 17.79
CA LEU A 24 -22.61 40.81 16.98
C LEU A 24 -24.01 41.24 17.39
N MET A 25 -24.85 40.35 17.88
CA MET A 25 -26.21 40.68 18.34
C MET A 25 -26.21 41.36 19.73
N THR A 26 -25.15 41.21 20.54
CA THR A 26 -25.09 41.79 21.88
C THR A 26 -25.33 43.31 21.91
N PRO A 27 -24.67 44.16 21.08
CA PRO A 27 -24.94 45.59 21.08
C PRO A 27 -26.34 45.95 20.59
N LEU A 28 -26.90 45.18 19.65
CA LEU A 28 -28.28 45.39 19.16
C LEU A 28 -29.30 45.10 20.25
N VAL A 29 -29.14 44.02 20.98
CA VAL A 29 -29.97 43.67 22.15
C VAL A 29 -29.84 44.73 23.22
N ALA A 30 -28.64 45.27 23.44
CA ALA A 30 -28.40 46.38 24.38
C ALA A 30 -29.18 47.65 24.03
N ILE A 31 -29.18 48.04 22.76
CA ILE A 31 -29.91 49.24 22.27
C ILE A 31 -31.42 49.03 22.43
N VAL A 32 -31.94 47.87 22.06
CA VAL A 32 -33.37 47.58 22.20
C VAL A 32 -33.76 47.55 23.67
N TYR A 33 -32.97 46.92 24.52
CA TYR A 33 -33.20 46.87 25.96
C TYR A 33 -33.23 48.24 26.60
N TYR A 34 -32.26 49.14 26.27
CA TYR A 34 -32.21 50.50 26.75
C TYR A 34 -33.41 51.32 26.30
N ARG A 35 -33.91 51.13 25.05
CA ARG A 35 -35.06 51.81 24.49
C ARG A 35 -36.40 51.40 25.19
N VAL A 36 -36.50 50.16 25.60
CA VAL A 36 -37.75 49.60 26.24
C VAL A 36 -37.75 49.88 27.75
N PHE A 37 -36.60 49.71 28.42
CA PHE A 37 -36.49 49.73 29.87
C PHE A 37 -35.75 50.94 30.44
N GLY A 38 -35.28 51.87 29.62
CA GLY A 38 -34.49 53.01 30.04
C GLY A 38 -35.21 54.03 30.95
N ASN A 39 -36.51 53.92 31.08
CA ASN A 39 -37.31 54.70 32.06
C ASN A 39 -37.32 54.08 33.45
N ILE A 40 -36.87 52.83 33.60
CA ILE A 40 -36.89 52.06 34.88
C ILE A 40 -35.51 51.89 35.47
N MET A 41 -34.47 51.81 34.62
CA MET A 41 -33.06 51.59 35.02
C MET A 41 -32.20 52.77 34.61
N SER A 42 -31.19 53.06 35.44
CA SER A 42 -30.16 54.06 35.11
C SER A 42 -29.27 53.59 33.95
N ALA A 43 -28.73 54.51 33.17
CA ALA A 43 -27.82 54.20 32.06
C ALA A 43 -26.60 53.38 32.51
N LYS A 44 -26.13 53.56 33.77
CA LYS A 44 -25.03 52.79 34.34
C LYS A 44 -25.38 51.35 34.61
N GLU A 45 -26.58 51.09 35.10
CA GLU A 45 -27.06 49.72 35.38
C GLU A 45 -27.27 48.91 34.08
N VAL A 46 -27.81 49.54 33.03
CA VAL A 46 -27.92 48.92 31.71
C VAL A 46 -26.57 48.63 31.10
N ALA A 47 -25.61 49.58 31.20
CA ALA A 47 -24.24 49.35 30.69
C ALA A 47 -23.54 48.19 31.44
N LEU A 48 -23.72 48.11 32.74
CA LEU A 48 -23.13 47.01 33.56
C LEU A 48 -23.73 45.66 33.18
N LEU A 49 -25.05 45.57 33.00
CA LEU A 49 -25.74 44.33 32.63
C LEU A 49 -25.29 43.88 31.20
N VAL A 50 -25.22 44.78 30.25
CA VAL A 50 -24.77 44.47 28.87
C VAL A 50 -23.31 43.98 28.88
N THR A 51 -22.44 44.64 29.65
CA THR A 51 -21.05 44.24 29.78
C THR A 51 -20.94 42.84 30.39
N LEU A 52 -21.72 42.54 31.41
CA LEU A 52 -21.75 41.21 32.03
C LEU A 52 -22.20 40.13 31.03
N ILE A 53 -23.27 40.39 30.25
CA ILE A 53 -23.76 39.47 29.24
C ILE A 53 -22.69 39.24 28.16
N ALA A 54 -22.04 40.33 27.71
CA ALA A 54 -20.96 40.25 26.71
C ALA A 54 -19.77 39.40 27.21
N VAL A 55 -19.34 39.60 28.43
CA VAL A 55 -18.25 38.83 29.05
C VAL A 55 -18.61 37.32 29.17
N VAL A 56 -19.83 37.02 29.62
CA VAL A 56 -20.32 35.64 29.72
C VAL A 56 -20.39 34.98 28.34
N ALA A 57 -20.99 35.66 27.37
CA ALA A 57 -21.11 35.15 25.99
C ALA A 57 -19.73 34.88 25.36
N THR A 58 -18.80 35.83 25.51
CA THR A 58 -17.41 35.68 24.99
C THR A 58 -16.68 34.52 25.68
N SER A 59 -16.87 34.37 26.99
CA SER A 59 -16.26 33.26 27.75
C SER A 59 -16.80 31.88 27.31
N ILE A 60 -18.10 31.78 27.08
CA ILE A 60 -18.73 30.57 26.55
C ILE A 60 -18.18 30.26 25.16
N LEU A 61 -18.11 31.26 24.29
CA LEU A 61 -17.57 31.09 22.93
C LEU A 61 -16.10 30.65 22.99
N GLY A 62 -15.27 31.30 23.80
CA GLY A 62 -13.87 30.91 23.99
C GLY A 62 -13.71 29.47 24.47
N PHE A 63 -14.51 29.03 25.44
CA PHE A 63 -14.53 27.67 25.92
C PHE A 63 -14.96 26.65 24.83
N LEU A 64 -15.98 26.97 24.04
CA LEU A 64 -16.44 26.14 22.93
C LEU A 64 -15.37 26.02 21.85
N LEU A 65 -14.71 27.11 21.45
CA LEU A 65 -13.63 27.11 20.49
C LEU A 65 -12.44 26.29 20.99
N TRP A 66 -12.05 26.49 22.25
CA TRP A 66 -10.98 25.68 22.84
C TRP A 66 -11.31 24.19 22.85
N ARG A 67 -12.53 23.82 23.24
CA ARG A 67 -12.96 22.42 23.36
C ARG A 67 -13.20 21.74 22.00
N LEU A 68 -13.80 22.45 21.04
CA LEU A 68 -14.25 21.87 19.76
C LEU A 68 -13.22 22.02 18.63
N VAL A 69 -12.29 22.98 18.74
CA VAL A 69 -11.31 23.28 17.69
C VAL A 69 -9.87 23.03 18.20
N LEU A 70 -9.44 23.79 19.20
CA LEU A 70 -8.01 23.74 19.62
C LEU A 70 -7.61 22.38 20.18
N ARG A 71 -8.41 21.80 21.05
CA ARG A 71 -8.10 20.51 21.68
C ARG A 71 -7.97 19.36 20.65
N PRO A 72 -8.86 19.18 19.67
CA PRO A 72 -8.70 18.22 18.61
C PRO A 72 -7.47 18.48 17.72
N VAL A 73 -7.20 19.74 17.37
CA VAL A 73 -6.01 20.10 16.58
C VAL A 73 -4.73 19.71 17.30
N TYR A 74 -4.57 20.05 18.59
CA TYR A 74 -3.41 19.65 19.37
C TYR A 74 -3.28 18.12 19.50
N ALA A 75 -4.40 17.40 19.62
CA ALA A 75 -4.39 15.95 19.68
C ALA A 75 -3.90 15.35 18.35
N LEU A 76 -4.38 15.85 17.20
CA LEU A 76 -3.94 15.44 15.87
C LEU A 76 -2.46 15.73 15.63
N THR A 77 -2.00 16.94 15.98
CA THR A 77 -0.59 17.32 15.82
C THR A 77 0.33 16.44 16.66
N ARG A 78 -0.06 16.12 17.88
CA ARG A 78 0.70 15.21 18.76
C ARG A 78 0.75 13.80 18.19
N HIS A 79 -0.38 13.30 17.66
CA HIS A 79 -0.44 11.96 17.06
C HIS A 79 0.40 11.89 15.78
N ALA A 80 0.30 12.89 14.89
CA ALA A 80 1.15 12.98 13.70
C ALA A 80 2.65 13.04 14.05
N GLY A 81 3.01 13.75 15.14
CA GLY A 81 4.38 13.78 15.65
C GLY A 81 4.85 12.41 16.20
N ALA A 82 3.98 11.66 16.86
CA ALA A 82 4.27 10.31 17.35
C ALA A 82 4.48 9.31 16.20
N LEU A 83 3.66 9.38 15.16
CA LEU A 83 3.83 8.58 13.93
C LEU A 83 5.20 8.84 13.28
N LYS A 84 5.63 10.10 13.21
CA LYS A 84 6.96 10.48 12.67
C LYS A 84 8.12 9.86 13.47
N THR A 85 7.96 9.64 14.77
CA THR A 85 8.98 9.04 15.65
C THR A 85 8.84 7.52 15.83
N GLY A 86 7.91 6.88 15.10
CA GLY A 86 7.68 5.43 15.17
C GLY A 86 7.02 4.94 16.46
N ARG A 87 6.50 5.84 17.30
CA ARG A 87 5.81 5.47 18.53
C ARG A 87 4.34 5.14 18.26
N ARG A 88 3.96 3.89 18.50
CA ARG A 88 2.57 3.40 18.40
C ARG A 88 1.67 3.76 19.59
N ASP A 89 2.24 4.22 20.70
CA ASP A 89 1.56 4.35 21.99
C ASP A 89 0.70 5.61 22.19
N SER A 90 0.46 6.41 21.17
CA SER A 90 -0.49 7.52 21.35
C SER A 90 -1.92 7.01 21.14
N ALA A 91 -2.67 6.92 22.25
CA ALA A 91 -4.10 6.60 22.24
C ALA A 91 -4.80 7.44 21.16
N VAL A 92 -5.41 6.74 20.20
CA VAL A 92 -6.20 7.38 19.16
C VAL A 92 -7.37 8.09 19.81
N PRO A 93 -7.54 9.41 19.64
CA PRO A 93 -8.69 10.09 20.21
C PRO A 93 -9.97 9.53 19.58
N GLU A 94 -10.82 8.93 20.37
CA GLU A 94 -12.11 8.38 19.89
C GLU A 94 -13.00 9.45 19.24
N HIS A 95 -12.74 10.75 19.51
CA HIS A 95 -13.61 11.86 19.13
C HIS A 95 -12.79 13.09 18.75
N PHE A 96 -12.98 13.57 17.53
CA PHE A 96 -12.31 14.77 16.96
C PHE A 96 -13.20 16.04 16.95
N GLY A 97 -14.21 16.14 17.82
CA GLY A 97 -15.05 17.33 17.91
C GLY A 97 -16.09 17.43 16.79
N THR A 98 -15.84 18.24 15.77
CA THR A 98 -16.75 18.44 14.64
C THR A 98 -16.60 17.37 13.54
N PRO A 99 -17.60 17.18 12.64
CA PRO A 99 -17.51 16.23 11.54
C PRO A 99 -16.30 16.44 10.63
N GLU A 100 -15.94 17.70 10.39
CA GLU A 100 -14.83 18.11 9.52
C GLU A 100 -13.48 17.66 10.12
N PHE A 101 -13.28 17.88 11.42
CA PHE A 101 -12.08 17.40 12.12
C PHE A 101 -12.04 15.88 12.24
N HIS A 102 -13.20 15.24 12.31
CA HIS A 102 -13.26 13.78 12.31
C HIS A 102 -12.83 13.19 10.95
N ALA A 103 -13.30 13.76 9.84
CA ALA A 103 -12.89 13.35 8.50
C ALA A 103 -11.38 13.56 8.28
N LEU A 104 -10.87 14.74 8.64
CA LEU A 104 -9.43 15.05 8.56
C LEU A 104 -8.60 14.10 9.42
N GLY A 105 -9.02 13.86 10.67
CA GLY A 105 -8.33 12.95 11.59
C GLY A 105 -8.27 11.52 11.03
N LYS A 106 -9.37 11.03 10.48
CA LYS A 106 -9.44 9.72 9.82
C LYS A 106 -8.46 9.65 8.65
N SER A 107 -8.47 10.64 7.75
CA SER A 107 -7.56 10.67 6.59
C SER A 107 -6.08 10.67 7.01
N ILE A 108 -5.71 11.41 8.06
CA ILE A 108 -4.34 11.42 8.59
C ILE A 108 -3.97 10.04 9.17
N MET A 109 -4.89 9.39 9.85
CA MET A 109 -4.65 8.05 10.43
C MET A 109 -4.51 6.99 9.34
N ASP A 110 -5.41 6.97 8.35
CA ASP A 110 -5.36 6.05 7.22
C ASP A 110 -4.04 6.24 6.42
N MET A 111 -3.61 7.49 6.22
CA MET A 111 -2.31 7.80 5.61
C MET A 111 -1.14 7.30 6.48
N GLY A 112 -1.20 7.52 7.79
CA GLY A 112 -0.19 7.06 8.73
C GLY A 112 -0.04 5.53 8.74
N GLU A 113 -1.15 4.81 8.72
CA GLU A 113 -1.18 3.35 8.64
C GLU A 113 -0.61 2.87 7.30
N THR A 114 -1.00 3.49 6.18
CA THR A 114 -0.48 3.17 4.85
C THR A 114 1.04 3.36 4.78
N LEU A 115 1.55 4.48 5.28
CA LEU A 115 3.00 4.75 5.31
C LEU A 115 3.75 3.77 6.22
N HIS A 116 3.17 3.43 7.36
CA HIS A 116 3.76 2.46 8.28
C HIS A 116 3.85 1.07 7.65
N ASN A 117 2.75 0.58 7.08
CA ASN A 117 2.71 -0.71 6.40
C ASN A 117 3.69 -0.77 5.22
N ARG A 118 3.85 0.33 4.46
CA ARG A 118 4.87 0.43 3.42
C ARG A 118 6.29 0.35 4.00
N ALA A 119 6.55 1.04 5.11
CA ALA A 119 7.87 1.02 5.75
C ALA A 119 8.20 -0.36 6.34
N GLU A 120 7.23 -1.05 6.95
CA GLU A 120 7.40 -2.43 7.43
C GLU A 120 7.65 -3.41 6.27
N SER A 121 6.87 -3.31 5.20
CA SER A 121 7.08 -4.12 3.99
C SER A 121 8.46 -3.90 3.38
N MET A 122 8.93 -2.65 3.32
CA MET A 122 10.26 -2.32 2.80
C MET A 122 11.39 -2.88 3.69
N ARG A 123 11.22 -2.84 5.02
CA ARG A 123 12.20 -3.45 5.94
C ARG A 123 12.25 -4.96 5.78
N ALA A 124 11.08 -5.62 5.80
CA ALA A 124 11.00 -7.06 5.59
C ALA A 124 11.61 -7.46 4.23
N TYR A 125 11.37 -6.68 3.19
CA TYR A 125 11.98 -6.86 1.88
C TYR A 125 13.51 -6.75 1.93
N ALA A 126 14.06 -5.71 2.58
CA ALA A 126 15.51 -5.52 2.70
C ALA A 126 16.18 -6.65 3.51
N ASP A 127 15.53 -7.12 4.57
CA ASP A 127 16.00 -8.24 5.37
C ASP A 127 16.04 -9.53 4.54
N HIS A 128 14.97 -9.81 3.77
CA HIS A 128 14.93 -10.97 2.86
C HIS A 128 16.00 -10.89 1.77
N VAL A 129 16.17 -9.73 1.11
CA VAL A 129 17.24 -9.52 0.11
C VAL A 129 18.60 -9.84 0.72
N THR A 130 18.87 -9.33 1.92
CA THR A 130 20.14 -9.55 2.62
C THR A 130 20.37 -11.06 2.88
N HIS A 131 19.35 -11.77 3.33
CA HIS A 131 19.44 -13.21 3.56
C HIS A 131 19.66 -14.01 2.28
N GLU A 132 18.91 -13.70 1.20
CA GLU A 132 19.04 -14.43 -0.08
C GLU A 132 20.36 -14.13 -0.81
N LEU A 133 20.98 -12.96 -0.61
CA LEU A 133 22.31 -12.65 -1.12
C LEU A 133 23.43 -13.27 -0.28
N LYS A 134 23.24 -13.38 1.04
CA LYS A 134 24.26 -13.95 1.94
C LYS A 134 24.54 -15.42 1.64
N SER A 135 23.52 -16.21 1.32
CA SER A 135 23.65 -17.65 1.07
C SER A 135 24.59 -17.96 -0.12
N PRO A 136 24.34 -17.46 -1.35
CA PRO A 136 25.24 -17.70 -2.48
C PRO A 136 26.63 -17.10 -2.26
N LEU A 137 26.72 -15.93 -1.60
CA LEU A 137 28.02 -15.32 -1.29
C LEU A 137 28.86 -16.20 -0.38
N THR A 138 28.27 -16.78 0.68
CA THR A 138 28.97 -17.72 1.57
C THR A 138 29.41 -18.98 0.81
N SER A 139 28.56 -19.50 -0.12
CA SER A 139 28.96 -20.64 -0.95
C SER A 139 30.12 -20.32 -1.89
N ILE A 140 30.13 -19.10 -2.47
CA ILE A 140 31.24 -18.64 -3.31
C ILE A 140 32.53 -18.51 -2.48
N GLN A 141 32.46 -17.88 -1.30
CA GLN A 141 33.63 -17.71 -0.44
C GLN A 141 34.19 -19.06 0.01
N GLY A 142 33.34 -19.96 0.52
CA GLY A 142 33.80 -21.27 0.97
C GLY A 142 34.38 -22.14 -0.15
N ALA A 143 33.78 -22.10 -1.36
CA ALA A 143 34.34 -22.82 -2.51
C ALA A 143 35.66 -22.21 -2.97
N ALA A 144 35.81 -20.88 -2.93
CA ALA A 144 37.06 -20.20 -3.30
C ALA A 144 38.17 -20.50 -2.29
N GLU A 145 37.87 -20.49 -0.99
CA GLU A 145 38.84 -20.86 0.07
C GLU A 145 39.36 -22.30 -0.09
N LEU A 146 38.47 -23.25 -0.40
CA LEU A 146 38.84 -24.64 -0.61
C LEU A 146 39.62 -24.84 -1.90
N LEU A 147 39.39 -24.06 -2.94
CA LEU A 147 40.10 -24.12 -4.21
C LEU A 147 41.55 -23.62 -4.11
N ASP A 148 41.93 -22.86 -3.07
CA ASP A 148 43.29 -22.38 -2.81
C ASP A 148 44.21 -23.52 -2.36
N ASP A 149 43.65 -24.67 -1.94
CA ASP A 149 44.44 -25.86 -1.62
C ASP A 149 45.00 -26.51 -2.89
N ALA A 150 46.31 -26.42 -3.07
CA ALA A 150 47.01 -27.00 -4.20
C ALA A 150 46.95 -28.57 -4.24
N SER A 151 46.66 -29.20 -3.13
CA SER A 151 46.58 -30.69 -3.01
C SER A 151 45.17 -31.25 -3.34
N LEU A 152 44.19 -30.37 -3.67
CA LEU A 152 42.81 -30.77 -3.94
C LEU A 152 42.72 -31.69 -5.16
N PRO A 153 42.06 -32.85 -5.06
CA PRO A 153 41.79 -33.78 -6.16
C PRO A 153 40.98 -33.09 -7.29
N GLU A 154 41.28 -33.46 -8.55
CA GLU A 154 40.63 -32.86 -9.73
C GLU A 154 39.08 -32.98 -9.70
N PRO A 155 38.45 -34.10 -9.27
CA PRO A 155 36.98 -34.21 -9.14
C PRO A 155 36.41 -33.17 -8.16
N ASP A 156 37.09 -32.94 -7.01
CA ASP A 156 36.63 -31.98 -6.01
C ASP A 156 36.81 -30.55 -6.50
N ARG A 157 37.90 -30.28 -7.21
CA ARG A 157 38.15 -28.98 -7.88
C ARG A 157 37.07 -28.66 -8.90
N ALA A 158 36.66 -29.64 -9.71
CA ALA A 158 35.58 -29.47 -10.67
C ALA A 158 34.22 -29.22 -9.98
N ALA A 159 33.91 -29.93 -8.88
CA ALA A 159 32.69 -29.74 -8.09
C ALA A 159 32.61 -28.35 -7.44
N LEU A 160 33.74 -27.88 -6.86
CA LEU A 160 33.80 -26.54 -6.27
C LEU A 160 33.65 -25.44 -7.35
N THR A 161 34.28 -25.63 -8.51
CA THR A 161 34.14 -24.72 -9.65
C THR A 161 32.69 -24.66 -10.13
N ALA A 162 32.00 -25.78 -10.23
CA ALA A 162 30.56 -25.85 -10.56
C ALA A 162 29.72 -25.11 -9.51
N THR A 163 30.05 -25.24 -8.22
CA THR A 163 29.38 -24.52 -7.13
C THR A 163 29.56 -23.00 -7.25
N LEU A 164 30.78 -22.52 -7.58
CA LEU A 164 31.04 -21.11 -7.85
C LEU A 164 30.18 -20.56 -9.00
N ILE A 165 30.15 -21.28 -10.13
CA ILE A 165 29.39 -20.89 -11.32
C ILE A 165 27.90 -20.84 -11.00
N THR A 166 27.37 -21.86 -10.31
CA THR A 166 25.94 -21.95 -9.97
C THR A 166 25.53 -20.83 -8.99
N SER A 167 26.35 -20.59 -7.96
CA SER A 167 26.08 -19.54 -6.97
C SER A 167 26.17 -18.15 -7.57
N SER A 168 27.13 -17.93 -8.49
CA SER A 168 27.27 -16.67 -9.24
C SER A 168 26.07 -16.42 -10.16
N LYS A 169 25.61 -17.43 -10.90
CA LYS A 169 24.40 -17.34 -11.74
C LYS A 169 23.16 -17.02 -10.92
N ARG A 170 23.01 -17.67 -9.75
CA ARG A 170 21.90 -17.41 -8.84
C ARG A 170 21.93 -15.97 -8.32
N MET A 171 23.09 -15.44 -7.97
CA MET A 171 23.23 -14.04 -7.53
C MET A 171 22.90 -13.05 -8.65
N ALA A 172 23.34 -13.33 -9.88
CA ALA A 172 22.99 -12.49 -11.04
C ALA A 172 21.47 -12.46 -11.29
N ALA A 173 20.81 -13.62 -11.22
CA ALA A 173 19.34 -13.70 -11.36
C ALA A 173 18.60 -12.91 -10.26
N LEU A 174 19.04 -13.03 -8.99
CA LEU A 174 18.48 -12.26 -7.89
C LEU A 174 18.64 -10.74 -8.09
N LEU A 175 19.80 -10.28 -8.56
CA LEU A 175 20.04 -8.86 -8.84
C LEU A 175 19.15 -8.34 -9.99
N ASP A 176 18.91 -9.17 -10.99
CA ASP A 176 18.02 -8.83 -12.11
C ASP A 176 16.55 -8.75 -11.66
N ASP A 177 16.09 -9.73 -10.88
CA ASP A 177 14.75 -9.70 -10.26
C ASP A 177 14.55 -8.46 -9.38
N LEU A 178 15.56 -8.08 -8.59
CA LEU A 178 15.54 -6.87 -7.77
C LEU A 178 15.41 -5.58 -8.60
N ARG A 179 16.11 -5.51 -9.74
CA ARG A 179 15.98 -4.39 -10.68
C ARG A 179 14.59 -4.32 -11.28
N HIS A 180 14.04 -5.45 -11.73
CA HIS A 180 12.69 -5.51 -12.27
C HIS A 180 11.65 -5.12 -11.22
N HIS A 181 11.78 -5.61 -9.98
CA HIS A 181 10.89 -5.22 -8.89
C HIS A 181 10.97 -3.72 -8.56
N ALA A 182 12.17 -3.14 -8.54
CA ALA A 182 12.35 -1.71 -8.32
C ALA A 182 11.74 -0.87 -9.44
N LYS A 183 11.89 -1.30 -10.70
CA LYS A 183 11.25 -0.65 -11.87
C LYS A 183 9.73 -0.75 -11.79
N ALA A 184 9.20 -1.94 -11.47
CA ALA A 184 7.76 -2.19 -11.32
C ALA A 184 7.10 -1.38 -10.19
N SER A 185 7.87 -0.96 -9.17
CA SER A 185 7.39 -0.14 -8.05
C SER A 185 7.36 1.35 -8.35
N GLN A 186 7.90 1.80 -9.48
CA GLN A 186 7.82 3.19 -9.95
C GLN A 186 6.47 3.39 -10.64
N GLN A 187 6.00 4.65 -10.68
CA GLN A 187 4.76 4.98 -11.39
C GLN A 187 4.87 4.56 -12.86
N ALA A 188 3.99 3.66 -13.27
CA ALA A 188 3.88 3.23 -14.65
C ALA A 188 3.43 4.38 -15.55
N GLY A 189 4.06 4.53 -16.70
CA GLY A 189 3.60 5.44 -17.74
C GLY A 189 2.31 4.91 -18.39
N PRO A 190 1.48 5.79 -18.95
CA PRO A 190 0.33 5.37 -19.75
C PRO A 190 0.82 4.65 -21.01
N GLY A 191 0.12 3.60 -21.40
CA GLY A 191 0.41 2.84 -22.62
C GLY A 191 -0.62 1.75 -22.86
N GLU A 192 -0.71 1.32 -24.10
CA GLU A 192 -1.53 0.19 -24.53
C GLU A 192 -0.69 -0.72 -25.41
N ALA A 193 -0.89 -2.02 -25.31
CA ALA A 193 -0.21 -3.01 -26.12
C ALA A 193 -1.17 -4.13 -26.53
N VAL A 194 -0.92 -4.71 -27.70
CA VAL A 194 -1.69 -5.87 -28.18
C VAL A 194 -0.92 -7.15 -27.82
N LEU A 195 -1.64 -8.15 -27.30
CA LEU A 195 -1.04 -9.42 -26.86
C LEU A 195 -0.22 -10.11 -27.95
N GLN A 196 -0.65 -10.01 -29.21
CA GLN A 196 0.01 -10.66 -30.34
C GLN A 196 1.39 -10.07 -30.67
N ASP A 197 1.66 -8.81 -30.21
CA ASP A 197 2.96 -8.17 -30.38
C ASP A 197 3.98 -8.62 -29.32
N VAL A 198 3.52 -9.37 -28.30
CA VAL A 198 4.29 -9.77 -27.13
C VAL A 198 4.28 -11.29 -26.98
N LEU A 199 4.84 -12.02 -27.92
CA LEU A 199 4.95 -13.47 -27.80
C LEU A 199 6.23 -13.86 -27.04
N PRO A 200 6.14 -14.30 -25.77
CA PRO A 200 7.31 -14.85 -25.10
C PRO A 200 7.68 -16.19 -25.74
N VAL A 201 8.94 -16.32 -26.14
CA VAL A 201 9.48 -17.60 -26.66
C VAL A 201 10.16 -18.32 -25.50
N ILE A 202 9.51 -19.38 -24.98
CA ILE A 202 10.06 -20.24 -23.92
C ILE A 202 10.27 -21.64 -24.50
N SER A 203 11.47 -22.14 -24.38
CA SER A 203 11.83 -23.47 -24.88
C SER A 203 11.00 -24.55 -24.19
N GLY A 204 10.27 -25.37 -24.96
CA GLY A 204 9.45 -26.45 -24.45
C GLY A 204 8.08 -26.07 -23.91
N LEU A 205 7.60 -24.84 -24.16
CA LEU A 205 6.27 -24.38 -23.79
C LEU A 205 5.52 -23.91 -25.05
N ASP A 206 4.37 -24.52 -25.36
CA ASP A 206 3.44 -24.08 -26.40
C ASP A 206 2.52 -22.99 -25.84
N ILE A 207 2.61 -21.77 -26.40
CA ILE A 207 1.84 -20.62 -25.91
C ILE A 207 0.77 -20.28 -26.94
N ARG A 208 -0.49 -20.29 -26.50
CA ARG A 208 -1.66 -19.94 -27.32
C ARG A 208 -2.26 -18.65 -26.81
N ILE A 209 -2.49 -17.70 -27.70
CA ILE A 209 -3.03 -16.39 -27.35
C ILE A 209 -4.33 -16.16 -28.13
N GLU A 210 -5.39 -15.83 -27.43
CA GLU A 210 -6.67 -15.40 -27.93
C GLU A 210 -7.04 -14.02 -27.41
N GLY A 211 -7.55 -13.14 -28.27
CA GLY A 211 -7.94 -11.77 -27.98
C GLY A 211 -7.16 -10.78 -28.84
N ALA A 212 -7.84 -9.74 -29.31
CA ALA A 212 -7.29 -8.73 -30.22
C ALA A 212 -7.35 -7.31 -29.61
N ASP A 213 -8.07 -7.12 -28.51
CA ASP A 213 -8.22 -5.82 -27.88
C ASP A 213 -6.89 -5.36 -27.23
N PRO A 214 -6.61 -4.05 -27.18
CA PRO A 214 -5.43 -3.54 -26.50
C PRO A 214 -5.54 -3.75 -24.98
N VAL A 215 -4.45 -4.16 -24.37
CA VAL A 215 -4.27 -4.24 -22.91
C VAL A 215 -3.81 -2.87 -22.42
N PRO A 216 -4.36 -2.29 -21.34
CA PRO A 216 -4.01 -0.96 -20.84
C PRO A 216 -2.65 -0.97 -20.09
N MET A 217 -1.58 -1.36 -20.81
CA MET A 217 -0.24 -1.51 -20.30
C MET A 217 0.79 -1.32 -21.43
N PRO A 218 1.92 -0.64 -21.20
CA PRO A 218 2.99 -0.53 -22.17
C PRO A 218 3.54 -1.89 -22.59
N LEU A 219 4.01 -1.99 -23.85
CA LEU A 219 4.54 -3.22 -24.44
C LEU A 219 5.62 -3.89 -23.60
N ASP A 220 6.58 -3.11 -23.08
CA ASP A 220 7.68 -3.62 -22.25
C ASP A 220 7.19 -4.25 -20.95
N ASP A 221 6.21 -3.61 -20.28
CA ASP A 221 5.69 -4.08 -19.00
C ASP A 221 4.78 -5.30 -19.21
N LEU A 222 3.95 -5.31 -20.27
CA LEU A 222 3.16 -6.47 -20.66
C LEU A 222 4.07 -7.66 -21.01
N SER A 223 5.14 -7.41 -21.77
CA SER A 223 6.15 -8.43 -22.10
C SER A 223 6.77 -9.03 -20.83
N ALA A 224 7.16 -8.19 -19.88
CA ALA A 224 7.73 -8.64 -18.62
C ALA A 224 6.75 -9.53 -17.83
N VAL A 225 5.46 -9.15 -17.77
CA VAL A 225 4.40 -9.94 -17.12
C VAL A 225 4.25 -11.31 -17.78
N LEU A 226 4.11 -11.34 -19.10
CA LEU A 226 3.89 -12.58 -19.85
C LEU A 226 5.12 -13.51 -19.80
N VAL A 227 6.32 -12.96 -19.94
CA VAL A 227 7.58 -13.73 -19.82
C VAL A 227 7.67 -14.37 -18.44
N GLN A 228 7.36 -13.64 -17.38
CA GLN A 228 7.45 -14.12 -16.01
C GLN A 228 6.44 -15.23 -15.72
N LEU A 229 5.21 -15.10 -16.21
CA LEU A 229 4.16 -16.13 -16.06
C LEU A 229 4.48 -17.37 -16.89
N ALA A 230 4.98 -17.21 -18.14
CA ALA A 230 5.39 -18.31 -19.00
C ALA A 230 6.61 -19.05 -18.41
N GLN A 231 7.61 -18.35 -17.89
CA GLN A 231 8.74 -18.96 -17.18
C GLN A 231 8.27 -19.74 -15.95
N ASN A 232 7.29 -19.20 -15.20
CA ASN A 232 6.73 -19.89 -14.05
C ASN A 232 6.02 -21.19 -14.47
N ALA A 233 5.20 -21.16 -15.52
CA ALA A 233 4.51 -22.32 -16.07
C ALA A 233 5.52 -23.43 -16.47
N ALA A 234 6.50 -23.10 -17.31
CA ALA A 234 7.56 -24.01 -17.74
C ALA A 234 8.34 -24.58 -16.54
N ALA A 235 8.68 -23.73 -15.58
CA ALA A 235 9.39 -24.10 -14.38
C ALA A 235 8.62 -25.08 -13.48
N HIS A 236 7.28 -25.08 -13.55
CA HIS A 236 6.39 -26.00 -12.84
C HIS A 236 5.92 -27.19 -13.71
N GLY A 237 6.59 -27.41 -14.85
CA GLY A 237 6.41 -28.58 -15.68
C GLY A 237 5.23 -28.50 -16.63
N ALA A 238 4.77 -27.30 -16.94
CA ALA A 238 3.80 -27.10 -18.01
C ALA A 238 4.48 -27.24 -19.38
N ASP A 239 3.74 -27.78 -20.35
CA ASP A 239 4.08 -27.82 -21.77
C ASP A 239 3.13 -26.95 -22.62
N THR A 240 2.01 -26.48 -22.04
CA THR A 240 1.06 -25.55 -22.65
C THR A 240 0.71 -24.40 -21.72
N LEU A 241 0.53 -23.21 -22.32
CA LEU A 241 0.02 -22.00 -21.66
C LEU A 241 -1.00 -21.33 -22.56
N ASP A 242 -2.25 -21.32 -22.14
CA ASP A 242 -3.34 -20.66 -22.83
C ASP A 242 -3.57 -19.27 -22.22
N ILE A 243 -3.60 -18.23 -23.04
CA ILE A 243 -3.80 -16.83 -22.66
C ILE A 243 -5.03 -16.30 -23.41
N LEU A 244 -6.07 -15.96 -22.67
CA LEU A 244 -7.31 -15.36 -23.19
C LEU A 244 -7.45 -13.95 -22.67
N TRP A 245 -7.63 -12.97 -23.55
CA TRP A 245 -7.92 -11.58 -23.22
C TRP A 245 -9.26 -11.15 -23.80
N GLU A 246 -10.22 -10.84 -22.95
CA GLU A 246 -11.55 -10.41 -23.34
C GLU A 246 -12.16 -9.48 -22.27
N GLY A 247 -12.74 -8.34 -22.70
CA GLY A 247 -13.55 -7.47 -21.83
C GLY A 247 -12.84 -6.94 -20.57
N GLY A 248 -11.54 -6.64 -20.65
CA GLY A 248 -10.76 -6.15 -19.51
C GLY A 248 -10.24 -7.25 -18.57
N HIS A 249 -10.45 -8.53 -18.95
CA HIS A 249 -10.02 -9.70 -18.18
C HIS A 249 -9.03 -10.54 -18.98
N MET A 250 -7.88 -10.83 -18.38
CA MET A 250 -6.90 -11.75 -18.93
C MET A 250 -6.85 -13.01 -18.09
N VAL A 251 -7.10 -14.15 -18.71
CA VAL A 251 -6.97 -15.46 -18.07
C VAL A 251 -5.75 -16.16 -18.64
N LEU A 252 -4.82 -16.57 -17.79
CA LEU A 252 -3.67 -17.39 -18.14
C LEU A 252 -3.81 -18.74 -17.46
N ALA A 253 -3.84 -19.82 -18.22
CA ALA A 253 -4.00 -21.18 -17.70
C ALA A 253 -2.89 -22.09 -18.23
N ASP A 254 -2.16 -22.74 -17.36
CA ASP A 254 -1.15 -23.73 -17.69
C ASP A 254 -1.62 -25.15 -17.31
N ASN A 255 -0.97 -26.17 -17.87
CA ASN A 255 -1.21 -27.57 -17.56
C ASN A 255 -0.14 -28.20 -16.64
N GLY A 256 0.59 -27.37 -15.90
CA GLY A 256 1.63 -27.82 -14.96
C GLY A 256 1.09 -28.45 -13.67
N ARG A 257 1.93 -28.49 -12.64
CA ARG A 257 1.59 -29.11 -11.33
C ARG A 257 0.54 -28.34 -10.52
N GLY A 258 0.19 -27.11 -10.94
CA GLY A 258 -0.75 -26.27 -10.23
C GLY A 258 -0.20 -25.68 -8.93
N ILE A 259 -1.08 -25.00 -8.17
CA ILE A 259 -0.77 -24.30 -6.91
C ILE A 259 -1.55 -24.97 -5.78
N ALA A 260 -0.84 -25.47 -4.77
CA ALA A 260 -1.47 -26.05 -3.59
C ALA A 260 -2.38 -25.04 -2.88
N GLN A 261 -3.52 -25.49 -2.35
CA GLN A 261 -4.52 -24.61 -1.73
C GLN A 261 -3.93 -23.75 -0.59
N GLY A 262 -3.01 -24.31 0.22
CA GLY A 262 -2.36 -23.59 1.31
C GLY A 262 -1.40 -22.48 0.85
N ASP A 263 -0.92 -22.54 -0.39
CA ASP A 263 0.07 -21.59 -0.94
C ASP A 263 -0.57 -20.42 -1.71
N ARG A 264 -1.84 -20.57 -2.15
CA ARG A 264 -2.52 -19.57 -3.01
C ARG A 264 -2.54 -18.15 -2.45
N ALA A 265 -2.67 -18.01 -1.14
CA ALA A 265 -2.64 -16.70 -0.50
C ALA A 265 -1.25 -16.05 -0.49
N ARG A 266 -0.20 -16.85 -0.66
CA ARG A 266 1.20 -16.45 -0.49
C ARG A 266 2.02 -16.44 -1.77
N VAL A 267 1.52 -16.99 -2.88
CA VAL A 267 2.30 -17.11 -4.13
C VAL A 267 2.77 -15.76 -4.69
N PHE A 268 2.09 -14.67 -4.32
CA PHE A 268 2.47 -13.31 -4.68
C PHE A 268 3.36 -12.62 -3.65
N ASP A 269 3.68 -13.28 -2.52
CA ASP A 269 4.58 -12.69 -1.54
C ASP A 269 6.02 -12.74 -2.06
N PRO A 270 6.79 -11.66 -1.92
CA PRO A 270 8.19 -11.65 -2.34
C PRO A 270 8.97 -12.80 -1.66
N PHE A 271 9.84 -13.45 -2.44
CA PHE A 271 10.69 -14.58 -2.01
C PHE A 271 9.94 -15.88 -1.65
N PHE A 272 8.62 -15.95 -1.85
CA PHE A 272 7.88 -17.18 -1.71
C PHE A 272 8.15 -18.10 -2.93
N THR A 273 8.71 -19.27 -2.68
CA THR A 273 8.97 -20.28 -3.71
C THR A 273 8.95 -21.68 -3.14
N THR A 274 8.37 -22.61 -3.90
CA THR A 274 8.43 -24.05 -3.65
C THR A 274 9.63 -24.71 -4.35
N ARG A 275 10.40 -23.95 -5.16
CA ARG A 275 11.52 -24.41 -5.98
C ARG A 275 12.87 -23.82 -5.55
N ARG A 276 13.05 -23.57 -4.26
CA ARG A 276 14.31 -23.03 -3.73
C ARG A 276 15.54 -23.90 -4.04
N PRO A 277 15.47 -25.25 -4.00
CA PRO A 277 16.59 -26.11 -4.39
C PRO A 277 16.98 -25.97 -5.86
N ASP A 278 16.02 -25.69 -6.73
CA ASP A 278 16.20 -25.57 -8.19
C ASP A 278 16.57 -24.14 -8.62
N GLY A 279 16.93 -23.26 -7.67
CA GLY A 279 17.35 -21.89 -7.96
C GLY A 279 16.20 -20.88 -8.09
N GLY A 280 14.97 -21.25 -7.75
CA GLY A 280 13.85 -20.32 -7.77
C GLY A 280 14.04 -19.18 -6.76
N THR A 281 13.99 -17.93 -7.22
CA THR A 281 14.15 -16.71 -6.40
C THR A 281 12.90 -16.37 -5.59
N GLY A 282 11.73 -16.81 -6.06
CA GLY A 282 10.43 -16.43 -5.48
C GLY A 282 10.01 -14.99 -5.72
N MET A 283 10.67 -14.29 -6.65
CA MET A 283 10.35 -12.90 -6.99
C MET A 283 9.36 -12.76 -8.16
N GLY A 284 9.29 -13.74 -9.05
CA GLY A 284 8.55 -13.64 -10.31
C GLY A 284 7.10 -13.17 -10.16
N LEU A 285 6.29 -13.88 -9.38
CA LEU A 285 4.87 -13.53 -9.20
C LEU A 285 4.67 -12.22 -8.42
N SER A 286 5.59 -11.86 -7.54
CA SER A 286 5.55 -10.56 -6.85
C SER A 286 5.84 -9.39 -7.79
N ILE A 287 6.74 -9.57 -8.76
CA ILE A 287 7.00 -8.59 -9.83
C ILE A 287 5.77 -8.42 -10.70
N VAL A 288 5.15 -9.54 -11.13
CA VAL A 288 3.90 -9.54 -11.91
C VAL A 288 2.82 -8.74 -11.19
N ARG A 289 2.57 -9.03 -9.89
CA ARG A 289 1.58 -8.30 -9.08
C ARG A 289 1.89 -6.81 -8.99
N SER A 290 3.16 -6.45 -8.85
CA SER A 290 3.59 -5.05 -8.76
C SER A 290 3.39 -4.31 -10.09
N LEU A 291 3.74 -4.91 -11.23
CA LEU A 291 3.55 -4.33 -12.56
C LEU A 291 2.06 -4.13 -12.87
N ILE A 292 1.23 -5.15 -12.67
CA ILE A 292 -0.21 -5.07 -12.89
C ILE A 292 -0.83 -3.99 -11.99
N GLY A 293 -0.46 -3.97 -10.69
CA GLY A 293 -0.95 -2.98 -9.74
C GLY A 293 -0.53 -1.55 -10.08
N ALA A 294 0.66 -1.33 -10.68
CA ALA A 294 1.12 -0.02 -11.13
C ALA A 294 0.26 0.56 -12.26
N HIS A 295 -0.38 -0.32 -13.05
CA HIS A 295 -1.33 0.04 -14.13
C HIS A 295 -2.80 -0.04 -13.70
N GLY A 296 -3.09 -0.08 -12.39
CA GLY A 296 -4.46 -0.09 -11.86
C GLY A 296 -5.15 -1.46 -11.92
N GLY A 297 -4.45 -2.50 -12.38
CA GLY A 297 -5.01 -3.85 -12.46
C GLY A 297 -4.83 -4.66 -11.19
N ARG A 298 -5.44 -5.84 -11.17
CA ARG A 298 -5.35 -6.84 -10.09
C ARG A 298 -5.09 -8.22 -10.67
N ILE A 299 -4.31 -9.04 -9.95
CA ILE A 299 -4.08 -10.44 -10.29
C ILE A 299 -4.54 -11.34 -9.15
N GLU A 300 -5.21 -12.43 -9.51
CA GLU A 300 -5.71 -13.45 -8.57
C GLU A 300 -5.42 -14.86 -9.09
N VAL A 301 -5.29 -15.83 -8.17
CA VAL A 301 -5.16 -17.24 -8.52
C VAL A 301 -6.55 -17.85 -8.61
N LEU A 302 -6.87 -18.44 -9.75
CA LEU A 302 -8.04 -19.28 -9.93
C LEU A 302 -7.77 -20.70 -9.43
N SER A 303 -8.83 -21.51 -9.33
CA SER A 303 -8.76 -22.89 -8.83
C SER A 303 -9.14 -23.86 -9.96
N PRO A 304 -8.29 -24.08 -10.97
CA PRO A 304 -8.56 -25.07 -12.00
C PRO A 304 -8.42 -26.50 -11.42
N GLU A 305 -9.00 -27.48 -12.10
CA GLU A 305 -8.85 -28.89 -11.77
C GLU A 305 -7.42 -29.39 -12.07
N ASN A 306 -6.77 -28.86 -13.10
CA ASN A 306 -5.41 -29.17 -13.51
C ASN A 306 -4.63 -27.88 -13.78
N GLY A 307 -3.33 -27.87 -13.44
CA GLY A 307 -2.43 -26.76 -13.67
C GLY A 307 -2.65 -25.55 -12.75
N ALA A 308 -2.05 -24.43 -13.08
CA ALA A 308 -2.32 -23.15 -12.44
C ALA A 308 -3.07 -22.22 -13.38
N SER A 309 -3.93 -21.38 -12.83
CA SER A 309 -4.64 -20.37 -13.60
C SER A 309 -4.64 -19.05 -12.85
N PHE A 310 -4.37 -17.96 -13.59
CA PHE A 310 -4.34 -16.61 -13.08
C PHE A 310 -5.37 -15.76 -13.82
N LEU A 311 -6.09 -14.94 -13.07
CA LEU A 311 -6.99 -13.92 -13.58
C LEU A 311 -6.38 -12.55 -13.34
N ILE A 312 -6.18 -11.78 -14.39
CA ILE A 312 -5.76 -10.38 -14.36
C ILE A 312 -6.94 -9.53 -14.78
N THR A 313 -7.28 -8.51 -14.00
CA THR A 313 -8.39 -7.58 -14.29
C THR A 313 -7.87 -6.17 -14.31
N PHE A 314 -8.34 -5.37 -15.30
CA PHE A 314 -8.12 -3.93 -15.35
C PHE A 314 -9.49 -3.23 -15.29
N ASP A 315 -9.64 -2.24 -14.41
CA ASP A 315 -10.87 -1.45 -14.20
C ASP A 315 -10.97 -0.29 -15.20
#